data_2c7d5ba380a7a6d583d7a6ac1afccc3b
#
_entry.id   2c7d5ba380a7a6d583d7a6ac1afccc3b
#
_cell.length_a   1.000
_cell.length_b   1.000
_cell.length_c   1.000
_cell.angle_alpha   90.00
_cell.angle_beta   90.00
_cell.angle_gamma   90.00
#
_symmetry.space_group_name_H-M   'P 1'
#
loop_
_entity.id
_entity.type
_entity.pdbx_description
1 polymer ?
#
loop_
_entity_poly.entity_id
_entity_poly.type
_entity_poly.pdbx_seq_one_letter_code
_entity_poly.pdbx_strand_id
1 'polypeptide(L)'
;MGEMILQVNHLSKSFGTHEVLRDIDFTVNKGDVTSIIGASGSGKSTLLRCINLLENPTSGEILYHGENVVRRGFNAAAYRSRVGMVFQSFNLFNNMTVLENCIVGQVKVLKKSREEAKQHALYYLEKVGMAPYINAKPRQISGGQKQRVAIARALAMEIGRASCRERV
;
A
#
# COMPACT_ATOMS: atom_id res chain seq x y z
N MET A 1 -2.81 -11.14 24.05
CA MET A 1 -3.56 -10.56 22.93
C MET A 1 -2.60 -9.63 22.18
N GLY A 2 -2.52 -9.76 20.84
CA GLY A 2 -1.68 -8.87 20.03
C GLY A 2 -2.22 -7.43 20.03
N GLU A 3 -1.32 -6.46 19.88
CA GLU A 3 -1.70 -5.04 19.70
C GLU A 3 -2.54 -4.90 18.43
N MET A 4 -3.80 -4.48 18.55
CA MET A 4 -4.70 -4.23 17.42
C MET A 4 -4.25 -2.98 16.66
N ILE A 5 -4.02 -3.10 15.36
CA ILE A 5 -3.52 -1.99 14.53
C ILE A 5 -4.61 -1.46 13.61
N LEU A 6 -5.41 -2.34 13.03
CA LEU A 6 -6.48 -1.97 12.12
C LEU A 6 -7.78 -2.65 12.57
N GLN A 7 -8.85 -1.89 12.62
CA GLN A 7 -10.20 -2.39 12.82
C GLN A 7 -11.10 -1.76 11.76
N VAL A 8 -11.90 -2.58 11.13
CA VAL A 8 -12.92 -2.18 10.15
C VAL A 8 -14.26 -2.57 10.73
N ASN A 9 -15.17 -1.61 10.84
CA ASN A 9 -16.49 -1.79 11.44
C ASN A 9 -17.57 -1.39 10.44
N HIS A 10 -18.47 -2.31 10.14
CA HIS A 10 -19.68 -2.10 9.32
C HIS A 10 -19.38 -1.39 7.99
N LEU A 11 -18.22 -1.70 7.37
CA LEU A 11 -17.75 -1.01 6.17
C LEU A 11 -18.61 -1.40 4.96
N SER A 12 -19.25 -0.41 4.35
CA SER A 12 -19.98 -0.59 3.10
C SER A 12 -19.50 0.38 2.02
N LYS A 13 -19.54 -0.06 0.76
CA LYS A 13 -19.17 0.76 -0.39
C LYS A 13 -20.13 0.51 -1.55
N SER A 14 -20.74 1.59 -2.04
CA SER A 14 -21.55 1.59 -3.26
C SER A 14 -20.97 2.55 -4.30
N PHE A 15 -21.12 2.20 -5.57
CA PHE A 15 -20.89 3.06 -6.72
C PHE A 15 -22.22 3.28 -7.45
N GLY A 16 -22.82 4.45 -7.24
CA GLY A 16 -24.21 4.70 -7.64
C GLY A 16 -25.14 3.72 -6.92
N THR A 17 -25.92 2.96 -7.70
CA THR A 17 -26.86 1.94 -7.18
C THR A 17 -26.20 0.57 -6.94
N HIS A 18 -24.97 0.38 -7.39
CA HIS A 18 -24.27 -0.91 -7.25
C HIS A 18 -23.49 -0.98 -5.94
N GLU A 19 -23.93 -1.83 -5.03
CA GLU A 19 -23.27 -2.09 -3.76
C GLU A 19 -22.19 -3.17 -3.94
N VAL A 20 -20.93 -2.80 -3.66
CA VAL A 20 -19.75 -3.65 -3.84
C VAL A 20 -19.27 -4.26 -2.53
N LEU A 21 -19.29 -3.48 -1.44
CA LEU A 21 -18.98 -3.95 -0.09
C LEU A 21 -20.22 -3.80 0.77
N ARG A 22 -20.53 -4.84 1.55
CA ARG A 22 -21.72 -4.92 2.40
C ARG A 22 -21.29 -5.31 3.80
N ASP A 23 -21.42 -4.38 4.74
CA ASP A 23 -21.29 -4.64 6.18
C ASP A 23 -20.05 -5.48 6.55
N ILE A 24 -18.87 -5.01 6.15
CA ILE A 24 -17.61 -5.74 6.35
C ILE A 24 -17.01 -5.40 7.70
N ASP A 25 -16.74 -6.43 8.50
CA ASP A 25 -16.12 -6.34 9.82
C ASP A 25 -14.89 -7.23 9.91
N PHE A 26 -13.76 -6.69 10.35
CA PHE A 26 -12.59 -7.47 10.72
C PHE A 26 -11.56 -6.64 11.49
N THR A 27 -10.62 -7.33 12.11
CA THR A 27 -9.49 -6.74 12.84
C THR A 27 -8.17 -7.32 12.36
N VAL A 28 -7.10 -6.54 12.46
CA VAL A 28 -5.72 -6.94 12.16
C VAL A 28 -4.83 -6.52 13.31
N ASN A 29 -4.11 -7.48 13.91
CA ASN A 29 -3.16 -7.21 14.97
C ASN A 29 -1.73 -7.07 14.42
N LYS A 30 -0.85 -6.56 15.26
CA LYS A 30 0.58 -6.44 14.95
C LYS A 30 1.18 -7.82 14.67
N GLY A 31 1.84 -7.94 13.53
CA GLY A 31 2.44 -9.20 13.09
C GLY A 31 1.52 -10.12 12.29
N ASP A 32 0.21 -9.84 12.22
CA ASP A 32 -0.71 -10.66 11.44
C ASP A 32 -0.43 -10.58 9.94
N VAL A 33 -0.64 -11.69 9.26
CA VAL A 33 -0.77 -11.77 7.81
C VAL A 33 -2.22 -12.16 7.49
N THR A 34 -3.00 -11.23 6.97
CA THR A 34 -4.40 -11.45 6.63
C THR A 34 -4.54 -11.70 5.13
N SER A 35 -5.22 -12.78 4.75
CA SER A 35 -5.54 -13.10 3.35
C SER A 35 -7.02 -12.85 3.08
N ILE A 36 -7.31 -12.09 2.01
CA ILE A 36 -8.67 -11.83 1.54
C ILE A 36 -8.92 -12.70 0.31
N ILE A 37 -9.85 -13.65 0.42
CA ILE A 37 -10.16 -14.63 -0.63
C ILE A 37 -11.58 -14.36 -1.15
N GLY A 38 -11.79 -14.54 -2.44
CA GLY A 38 -13.08 -14.38 -3.08
C GLY A 38 -12.98 -14.37 -4.61
N ALA A 39 -14.10 -14.52 -5.30
CA ALA A 39 -14.16 -14.50 -6.76
C ALA A 39 -13.67 -13.17 -7.36
N SER A 40 -13.32 -13.18 -8.65
CA SER A 40 -13.04 -11.94 -9.37
C SER A 40 -14.27 -11.01 -9.31
N GLY A 41 -14.05 -9.72 -9.09
CA GLY A 41 -15.15 -8.74 -8.94
C GLY A 41 -15.84 -8.70 -7.59
N SER A 42 -15.46 -9.53 -6.61
CA SER A 42 -16.09 -9.57 -5.27
C SER A 42 -15.77 -8.37 -4.35
N GLY A 43 -15.12 -7.33 -4.85
CA GLY A 43 -14.84 -6.13 -4.07
C GLY A 43 -13.52 -6.11 -3.29
N LYS A 44 -12.66 -7.16 -3.38
CA LYS A 44 -11.37 -7.22 -2.64
C LYS A 44 -10.49 -6.00 -2.83
N SER A 45 -10.29 -5.59 -4.09
CA SER A 45 -9.51 -4.38 -4.41
C SER A 45 -10.19 -3.11 -3.92
N THR A 46 -11.51 -3.06 -3.92
CA THR A 46 -12.28 -1.94 -3.38
C THR A 46 -12.09 -1.84 -1.87
N LEU A 47 -12.11 -2.97 -1.17
CA LEU A 47 -11.84 -3.01 0.27
C LEU A 47 -10.46 -2.48 0.60
N LEU A 48 -9.41 -2.96 -0.09
CA LEU A 48 -8.04 -2.47 0.10
C LEU A 48 -7.89 -0.98 -0.22
N ARG A 49 -8.61 -0.49 -1.24
CA ARG A 49 -8.63 0.95 -1.57
C ARG A 49 -9.34 1.78 -0.51
N CYS A 50 -10.42 1.27 0.09
CA CYS A 50 -11.07 1.94 1.21
C CYS A 50 -10.14 1.99 2.43
N ILE A 51 -9.47 0.89 2.76
CA ILE A 51 -8.51 0.85 3.86
C ILE A 51 -7.37 1.85 3.65
N ASN A 52 -6.89 2.02 2.42
CA ASN A 52 -5.84 3.00 2.10
C ASN A 52 -6.38 4.41 1.80
N LEU A 53 -7.67 4.66 1.97
CA LEU A 53 -8.33 5.94 1.67
C LEU A 53 -8.11 6.43 0.23
N LEU A 54 -7.94 5.51 -0.72
CA LEU A 54 -7.96 5.79 -2.16
C LEU A 54 -9.40 5.82 -2.68
N GLU A 55 -10.32 5.16 -1.94
CA GLU A 55 -11.76 5.23 -2.10
C GLU A 55 -12.38 5.57 -0.75
N ASN A 56 -13.35 6.46 -0.73
CA ASN A 56 -14.11 6.73 0.48
C ASN A 56 -15.21 5.66 0.64
N PRO A 57 -15.33 5.00 1.80
CA PRO A 57 -16.48 4.14 2.06
C PRO A 57 -17.79 4.94 2.02
N THR A 58 -18.90 4.27 1.75
CA THR A 58 -20.23 4.87 1.80
C THR A 58 -20.72 4.99 3.24
N SER A 59 -20.40 3.97 4.06
CA SER A 59 -20.68 3.95 5.50
C SER A 59 -19.69 3.07 6.23
N GLY A 60 -19.73 3.09 7.56
CA GLY A 60 -18.84 2.35 8.43
C GLY A 60 -17.61 3.13 8.84
N GLU A 61 -16.72 2.47 9.56
CA GLU A 61 -15.54 3.07 10.15
C GLU A 61 -14.28 2.24 9.85
N ILE A 62 -13.15 2.93 9.75
CA ILE A 62 -11.83 2.31 9.70
C ILE A 62 -11.01 2.96 10.81
N LEU A 63 -10.61 2.16 11.81
CA LEU A 63 -9.78 2.60 12.91
C LEU A 63 -8.35 2.11 12.70
N TYR A 64 -7.40 3.03 12.70
CA TYR A 64 -5.97 2.72 12.65
C TYR A 64 -5.33 3.18 13.95
N HIS A 65 -4.78 2.23 14.74
CA HIS A 65 -4.35 2.47 16.12
C HIS A 65 -5.41 3.18 16.97
N GLY A 66 -6.68 2.80 16.80
CA GLY A 66 -7.82 3.38 17.52
C GLY A 66 -8.33 4.72 16.99
N GLU A 67 -7.66 5.33 16.01
CA GLU A 67 -8.10 6.59 15.39
C GLU A 67 -8.93 6.34 14.13
N ASN A 68 -10.14 6.92 14.05
CA ASN A 68 -10.99 6.81 12.87
C ASN A 68 -10.40 7.63 11.71
N VAL A 69 -9.93 6.92 10.67
CA VAL A 69 -9.24 7.51 9.51
C VAL A 69 -10.19 7.99 8.41
N VAL A 70 -11.49 7.62 8.47
CA VAL A 70 -12.50 8.07 7.49
C VAL A 70 -13.25 9.32 7.94
N ARG A 71 -12.95 9.84 9.12
CA ARG A 71 -13.57 11.06 9.65
C ARG A 71 -13.27 12.28 8.76
N ARG A 72 -14.20 13.23 8.72
CA ARG A 72 -14.03 14.50 7.99
C ARG A 72 -12.81 15.26 8.52
N GLY A 73 -11.98 15.77 7.61
CA GLY A 73 -10.77 16.54 7.97
C GLY A 73 -9.54 15.69 8.36
N PHE A 74 -9.63 14.37 8.27
CA PHE A 74 -8.48 13.49 8.53
C PHE A 74 -7.39 13.68 7.47
N ASN A 75 -6.11 13.67 7.90
CA ASN A 75 -4.98 13.83 6.99
C ASN A 75 -4.64 12.49 6.30
N ALA A 76 -5.36 12.20 5.23
CA ALA A 76 -5.15 10.98 4.44
C ALA A 76 -3.74 10.88 3.82
N ALA A 77 -3.06 12.01 3.55
CA ALA A 77 -1.70 11.98 3.02
C ALA A 77 -0.69 11.46 4.06
N ALA A 78 -0.79 11.93 5.31
CA ALA A 78 0.02 11.45 6.42
C ALA A 78 -0.28 9.97 6.74
N TYR A 79 -1.54 9.55 6.66
CA TYR A 79 -1.92 8.16 6.82
C TYR A 79 -1.31 7.26 5.74
N ARG A 80 -1.45 7.61 4.46
CA ARG A 80 -0.89 6.85 3.34
C ARG A 80 0.64 6.78 3.33
N SER A 81 1.32 7.69 4.03
CA SER A 81 2.77 7.58 4.21
C SER A 81 3.17 6.47 5.20
N ARG A 82 2.23 6.01 6.04
CA ARG A 82 2.42 4.95 7.04
C ARG A 82 1.81 3.61 6.63
N VAL A 83 0.84 3.62 5.72
CA VAL A 83 0.14 2.43 5.22
C VAL A 83 0.41 2.31 3.72
N GLY A 84 1.35 1.43 3.35
CA GLY A 84 1.73 1.23 1.97
C GLY A 84 0.76 0.31 1.22
N MET A 85 0.64 0.55 -0.09
CA MET A 85 -0.11 -0.31 -0.99
C MET A 85 0.76 -0.71 -2.19
N VAL A 86 0.81 -2.01 -2.48
CA VAL A 86 1.42 -2.54 -3.70
C VAL A 86 0.31 -2.87 -4.68
N PHE A 87 0.23 -2.12 -5.76
CA PHE A 87 -0.79 -2.30 -6.80
C PHE A 87 -0.49 -3.48 -7.71
N GLN A 88 -1.53 -4.11 -8.24
CA GLN A 88 -1.41 -5.19 -9.23
C GLN A 88 -0.70 -4.73 -10.51
N SER A 89 -0.93 -3.50 -10.96
CA SER A 89 -0.26 -2.86 -12.09
C SER A 89 1.11 -2.26 -11.75
N PHE A 90 1.60 -2.46 -10.51
CA PHE A 90 2.86 -2.00 -9.96
C PHE A 90 3.02 -0.47 -9.88
N ASN A 91 2.39 0.30 -10.75
CA ASN A 91 2.39 1.76 -10.81
C ASN A 91 3.79 2.38 -10.63
N LEU A 92 4.78 1.83 -11.34
CA LEU A 92 6.12 2.39 -11.38
C LEU A 92 6.16 3.62 -12.29
N PHE A 93 6.94 4.62 -11.90
CA PHE A 93 7.21 5.79 -12.72
C PHE A 93 8.10 5.41 -13.90
N ASN A 94 7.55 5.38 -15.12
CA ASN A 94 8.24 4.91 -16.32
C ASN A 94 9.43 5.78 -16.76
N ASN A 95 9.44 7.05 -16.37
CA ASN A 95 10.50 8.00 -16.63
C ASN A 95 11.67 7.92 -15.65
N MET A 96 11.52 7.14 -14.56
CA MET A 96 12.51 6.95 -13.49
C MET A 96 13.13 5.56 -13.57
N THR A 97 14.36 5.44 -13.10
CA THR A 97 15.04 4.15 -12.90
C THR A 97 14.40 3.36 -11.76
N VAL A 98 14.77 2.10 -11.60
CA VAL A 98 14.39 1.25 -10.47
C VAL A 98 14.78 1.91 -9.14
N LEU A 99 16.00 2.42 -9.04
CA LEU A 99 16.49 3.10 -7.84
C LEU A 99 15.70 4.38 -7.56
N GLU A 100 15.49 5.22 -8.58
CA GLU A 100 14.74 6.49 -8.43
C GLU A 100 13.28 6.26 -8.02
N ASN A 101 12.63 5.19 -8.50
CA ASN A 101 11.30 4.78 -8.04
C ASN A 101 11.25 4.54 -6.54
N CYS A 102 12.31 3.99 -5.95
CA CYS A 102 12.39 3.74 -4.51
C CYS A 102 12.81 4.95 -3.68
N ILE A 103 13.48 5.94 -4.30
CA ILE A 103 13.96 7.16 -3.63
C ILE A 103 12.87 8.25 -3.57
N VAL A 104 12.11 8.44 -4.66
CA VAL A 104 11.25 9.61 -4.84
C VAL A 104 10.25 9.83 -3.71
N GLY A 105 9.62 8.76 -3.22
CA GLY A 105 8.66 8.84 -2.11
C GLY A 105 9.32 9.27 -0.80
N GLN A 106 10.48 8.72 -0.49
CA GLN A 106 11.23 9.05 0.73
C GLN A 106 11.63 10.54 0.76
N VAL A 107 12.12 11.07 -0.36
CA VAL A 107 12.52 12.49 -0.46
C VAL A 107 11.30 13.41 -0.46
N LYS A 108 10.29 13.13 -1.29
CA LYS A 108 9.13 14.02 -1.48
C LYS A 108 8.17 14.01 -0.30
N VAL A 109 7.92 12.85 0.29
CA VAL A 109 6.90 12.65 1.35
C VAL A 109 7.53 12.66 2.73
N LEU A 110 8.58 11.85 2.96
CA LEU A 110 9.23 11.73 4.27
C LEU A 110 10.29 12.82 4.52
N LYS A 111 10.59 13.64 3.50
CA LYS A 111 11.58 14.73 3.58
C LYS A 111 13.00 14.27 3.95
N LYS A 112 13.31 12.99 3.70
CA LYS A 112 14.67 12.46 3.88
C LYS A 112 15.66 13.11 2.91
N SER A 113 16.92 13.15 3.28
CA SER A 113 18.00 13.52 2.38
C SER A 113 18.07 12.51 1.22
N ARG A 114 18.56 12.96 0.06
CA ARG A 114 18.70 12.08 -1.10
C ARG A 114 19.67 10.92 -0.83
N GLU A 115 20.72 11.17 -0.05
CA GLU A 115 21.71 10.15 0.30
C GLU A 115 21.13 9.09 1.23
N GLU A 116 20.43 9.49 2.28
CA GLU A 116 19.73 8.58 3.18
C GLU A 116 18.68 7.74 2.42
N ALA A 117 17.85 8.39 1.59
CA ALA A 117 16.85 7.71 0.78
C ALA A 117 17.47 6.70 -0.19
N LYS A 118 18.66 7.01 -0.75
CA LYS A 118 19.40 6.12 -1.63
C LYS A 118 19.91 4.88 -0.87
N GLN A 119 20.49 5.05 0.31
CA GLN A 119 20.96 3.94 1.13
C GLN A 119 19.82 2.98 1.49
N HIS A 120 18.68 3.51 1.93
CA HIS A 120 17.49 2.71 2.21
C HIS A 120 16.95 1.99 0.96
N ALA A 121 16.90 2.70 -0.17
CA ALA A 121 16.43 2.10 -1.43
C ALA A 121 17.32 0.95 -1.87
N LEU A 122 18.66 1.11 -1.81
CA LEU A 122 19.61 0.07 -2.15
C LEU A 122 19.46 -1.16 -1.25
N TYR A 123 19.32 -0.96 0.06
CA TYR A 123 19.09 -2.04 1.01
C TYR A 123 17.88 -2.91 0.65
N TYR A 124 16.72 -2.29 0.40
CA TYR A 124 15.51 -3.04 0.05
C TYR A 124 15.55 -3.64 -1.35
N LEU A 125 16.18 -2.97 -2.33
CA LEU A 125 16.38 -3.52 -3.67
C LEU A 125 17.28 -4.75 -3.65
N GLU A 126 18.31 -4.78 -2.79
CA GLU A 126 19.15 -5.95 -2.58
C GLU A 126 18.32 -7.09 -1.96
N LYS A 127 17.53 -6.84 -0.91
CA LYS A 127 16.67 -7.84 -0.27
C LYS A 127 15.69 -8.52 -1.22
N VAL A 128 15.21 -7.81 -2.25
CA VAL A 128 14.32 -8.38 -3.27
C VAL A 128 15.06 -8.86 -4.53
N GLY A 129 16.40 -8.91 -4.53
CA GLY A 129 17.22 -9.38 -5.64
C GLY A 129 17.20 -8.46 -6.86
N MET A 130 17.05 -7.16 -6.66
CA MET A 130 17.00 -6.16 -7.73
C MET A 130 18.25 -5.26 -7.82
N ALA A 131 19.28 -5.55 -7.03
CA ALA A 131 20.55 -4.81 -7.06
C ALA A 131 21.18 -4.70 -8.47
N PRO A 132 21.20 -5.75 -9.32
CA PRO A 132 21.77 -5.64 -10.66
C PRO A 132 20.98 -4.72 -11.61
N TYR A 133 19.74 -4.35 -11.27
CA TYR A 133 18.82 -3.63 -12.15
C TYR A 133 18.55 -2.19 -11.70
N ILE A 134 19.32 -1.65 -10.75
CA ILE A 134 19.05 -0.32 -10.14
C ILE A 134 19.01 0.82 -11.15
N ASN A 135 19.76 0.72 -12.24
CA ASN A 135 19.82 1.72 -13.32
C ASN A 135 18.80 1.45 -14.45
N ALA A 136 18.15 0.29 -14.45
CA ALA A 136 17.15 -0.06 -15.46
C ALA A 136 15.87 0.78 -15.28
N LYS A 137 15.18 1.05 -16.40
CA LYS A 137 13.83 1.62 -16.39
C LYS A 137 12.77 0.52 -16.34
N PRO A 138 11.54 0.82 -15.88
CA PRO A 138 10.46 -0.18 -15.80
C PRO A 138 10.19 -0.93 -17.09
N ARG A 139 10.42 -0.32 -18.24
CA ARG A 139 10.23 -0.96 -19.57
C ARG A 139 11.27 -2.04 -19.87
N GLN A 140 12.40 -2.06 -19.18
CA GLN A 140 13.54 -2.94 -19.39
C GLN A 140 13.53 -4.17 -18.48
N ILE A 141 12.53 -4.29 -17.61
CA ILE A 141 12.42 -5.36 -16.60
C ILE A 141 11.09 -6.11 -16.76
N SER A 142 11.09 -7.38 -16.37
CA SER A 142 9.92 -8.28 -16.43
C SER A 142 8.83 -7.87 -15.43
N GLY A 143 7.62 -8.42 -15.60
CA GLY A 143 6.50 -8.20 -14.67
C GLY A 143 6.83 -8.60 -13.22
N GLY A 144 7.47 -9.76 -13.02
CA GLY A 144 7.90 -10.20 -11.70
C GLY A 144 8.98 -9.30 -11.08
N GLN A 145 9.89 -8.75 -11.91
CA GLN A 145 10.87 -7.75 -11.47
C GLN A 145 10.20 -6.43 -11.09
N LYS A 146 9.23 -5.94 -11.89
CA LYS A 146 8.43 -4.74 -11.55
C LYS A 146 7.73 -4.90 -10.21
N GLN A 147 7.18 -6.08 -9.94
CA GLN A 147 6.55 -6.38 -8.67
C GLN A 147 7.54 -6.27 -7.51
N ARG A 148 8.73 -6.86 -7.64
CA ARG A 148 9.77 -6.78 -6.61
C ARG A 148 10.20 -5.34 -6.36
N VAL A 149 10.33 -4.53 -7.40
CA VAL A 149 10.61 -3.09 -7.28
C VAL A 149 9.48 -2.36 -6.55
N ALA A 150 8.20 -2.66 -6.86
CA ALA A 150 7.07 -2.04 -6.18
C ALA A 150 7.02 -2.40 -4.69
N ILE A 151 7.39 -3.63 -4.33
CA ILE A 151 7.53 -4.07 -2.93
C ILE A 151 8.69 -3.30 -2.25
N ALA A 152 9.87 -3.25 -2.87
CA ALA A 152 11.02 -2.51 -2.34
C ALA A 152 10.71 -1.03 -2.14
N ARG A 153 10.02 -0.40 -3.10
CA ARG A 153 9.55 1.00 -3.00
C ARG A 153 8.64 1.21 -1.79
N ALA A 154 7.69 0.30 -1.56
CA ALA A 154 6.81 0.37 -0.42
C ALA A 154 7.60 0.21 0.90
N LEU A 155 8.46 -0.79 1.01
CA LEU A 155 9.28 -1.03 2.20
C LEU A 155 10.24 0.12 2.51
N ALA A 156 10.82 0.76 1.49
CA ALA A 156 11.71 1.89 1.64
C ALA A 156 11.05 3.14 2.24
N MET A 157 9.72 3.22 2.21
CA MET A 157 8.96 4.27 2.91
C MET A 157 8.87 4.05 4.43
N GLU A 158 9.49 2.98 4.97
CA GLU A 158 9.42 2.62 6.40
C GLU A 158 7.97 2.51 6.90
N ILE A 159 7.08 2.08 6.01
CA ILE A 159 5.70 1.85 6.34
C ILE A 159 5.62 0.73 7.38
N GLY A 160 4.96 1.01 8.49
CA GLY A 160 4.75 0.04 9.56
C GLY A 160 3.99 -1.20 9.09
N ARG A 161 3.33 -1.13 7.91
CA ARG A 161 2.70 -2.25 7.20
C ARG A 161 2.59 -1.98 5.71
N ALA A 162 2.87 -3.00 4.91
CA ALA A 162 2.47 -3.06 3.52
C ALA A 162 1.18 -3.88 3.41
N SER A 163 0.10 -3.27 2.94
CA SER A 163 -1.06 -4.02 2.47
C SER A 163 -0.68 -4.65 1.12
N CYS A 164 -0.55 -5.97 1.12
CA CYS A 164 -0.07 -6.70 -0.03
C CYS A 164 -1.23 -7.29 -0.85
N ARG A 165 -1.17 -7.01 -2.12
CA ARG A 165 -1.45 -7.81 -3.30
C ARG A 165 -2.71 -8.68 -3.33
N GLU A 166 -3.55 -8.38 -4.30
CA GLU A 166 -4.48 -9.31 -4.93
C GLU A 166 -3.70 -10.31 -5.83
N ARG A 167 -3.77 -11.60 -5.55
CA ARG A 167 -3.55 -12.67 -6.53
C ARG A 167 -4.92 -13.09 -7.08
N VAL A 168 -5.05 -13.02 -8.35
CA VAL A 168 -6.09 -13.75 -9.10
C VAL A 168 -5.61 -15.17 -9.30
#